data_a199bcaeafee247bd8c52c10a2aaf137
#
_entry.id   a199bcaeafee247bd8c52c10a2aaf137
#
_cell.length_a   1.000
_cell.length_b   1.000
_cell.length_c   1.000
_cell.angle_alpha   90.00
_cell.angle_beta   90.00
_cell.angle_gamma   90.00
#
_symmetry.space_group_name_H-M   'P 1'
#
loop_
_entity.id
_entity.type
_entity.pdbx_description
1 polymer ?
#
loop_
_entity_poly.entity_id
_entity_poly.type
_entity_poly.pdbx_seq_one_letter_code
_entity_poly.pdbx_strand_id
1 'polypeptide(L)'
;MAEGRLKIVVFGSFNAGKSSLIQALDPRSRHIEAASDEGSTTVAFDFGRLQVRDQAVYLFGTPGQERFEFVRQILSRGMDGAIIVVDATTGVDPMTRHLYDQLKALGVPLAFMANKCDCPGAVPEAIRRELPGETVHPISARSGENVHAALDAFVATLAAR
;
A
#
# COMPACT_ATOMS: atom_id res chain seq x y z
N MET A 1 12.12 18.10 18.69
CA MET A 1 11.23 16.96 18.56
C MET A 1 11.91 15.82 17.83
N ALA A 2 11.80 14.64 18.34
CA ALA A 2 12.33 13.48 17.64
C ALA A 2 11.62 13.32 16.30
N GLU A 3 12.39 13.07 15.26
CA GLU A 3 11.82 12.77 13.96
C GLU A 3 11.04 11.47 14.07
N GLY A 4 9.78 11.50 13.67
CA GLY A 4 8.96 10.31 13.63
C GLY A 4 9.37 9.42 12.46
N ARG A 5 9.19 8.12 12.65
CA ARG A 5 9.36 7.14 11.58
C ARG A 5 8.07 6.33 11.46
N LEU A 6 7.59 6.22 10.25
CA LEU A 6 6.39 5.45 9.97
C LEU A 6 6.72 4.35 8.98
N LYS A 7 6.34 3.14 9.31
CA LYS A 7 6.46 1.99 8.43
C LYS A 7 5.09 1.70 7.84
N ILE A 8 4.98 1.84 6.53
CA ILE A 8 3.73 1.61 5.80
C ILE A 8 3.98 0.49 4.80
N VAL A 9 3.11 -0.51 4.82
CA VAL A 9 3.18 -1.63 3.89
C VAL A 9 2.11 -1.46 2.84
N VAL A 10 2.49 -1.63 1.58
CA VAL A 10 1.60 -1.46 0.42
C VAL A 10 1.23 -2.85 -0.09
N PHE A 11 -0.05 -3.14 -0.02
CA PHE A 11 -0.65 -4.41 -0.46
C PHE A 11 -1.51 -4.19 -1.69
N GLY A 12 -1.90 -5.26 -2.33
CA GLY A 12 -2.84 -5.21 -3.43
C GLY A 12 -2.67 -6.42 -4.33
N SER A 13 -3.67 -6.68 -5.15
CA SER A 13 -3.63 -7.76 -6.10
C SER A 13 -2.56 -7.56 -7.16
N PHE A 14 -2.22 -8.64 -7.87
CA PHE A 14 -1.33 -8.57 -9.01
C PHE A 14 -1.88 -7.53 -10.01
N ASN A 15 -1.01 -6.70 -10.54
CA ASN A 15 -1.35 -5.61 -11.48
C ASN A 15 -2.18 -4.45 -10.91
N ALA A 16 -2.37 -4.37 -9.60
CA ALA A 16 -3.04 -3.21 -9.01
C ALA A 16 -2.22 -1.92 -9.12
N GLY A 17 -0.90 -2.05 -9.24
CA GLY A 17 -0.01 -0.92 -9.41
C GLY A 17 0.79 -0.55 -8.17
N LYS A 18 1.09 -1.51 -7.31
CA LYS A 18 1.86 -1.27 -6.07
C LYS A 18 3.25 -0.69 -6.35
N SER A 19 3.99 -1.32 -7.27
CA SER A 19 5.34 -0.86 -7.63
C SER A 19 5.30 0.53 -8.24
N SER A 20 4.32 0.79 -9.09
CA SER A 20 4.15 2.11 -9.70
C SER A 20 3.82 3.17 -8.68
N LEU A 21 3.02 2.82 -7.66
CA LEU A 21 2.70 3.76 -6.59
C LEU A 21 3.95 4.11 -5.79
N ILE A 22 4.75 3.12 -5.39
CA ILE A 22 5.96 3.36 -4.62
C ILE A 22 6.94 4.19 -5.46
N GLN A 23 7.08 3.89 -6.75
CA GLN A 23 7.95 4.65 -7.63
C GLN A 23 7.46 6.09 -7.82
N ALA A 24 6.16 6.31 -7.88
CA ALA A 24 5.59 7.65 -7.99
C ALA A 24 5.86 8.46 -6.72
N LEU A 25 5.84 7.83 -5.56
CA LEU A 25 6.10 8.48 -4.29
C LEU A 25 7.59 8.67 -4.03
N ASP A 26 8.40 7.71 -4.46
CA ASP A 26 9.85 7.80 -4.32
C ASP A 26 10.52 7.33 -5.62
N PRO A 27 10.93 8.27 -6.49
CA PRO A 27 11.59 7.90 -7.75
C PRO A 27 12.89 7.13 -7.57
N ARG A 28 13.47 7.14 -6.38
CA ARG A 28 14.68 6.36 -6.05
C ARG A 28 14.35 5.02 -5.40
N SER A 29 13.09 4.63 -5.42
CA SER A 29 12.67 3.36 -4.86
C SER A 29 13.43 2.20 -5.51
N ARG A 30 13.58 1.11 -4.75
CA ARG A 30 14.35 -0.05 -5.18
C ARG A 30 13.51 -1.31 -5.07
N HIS A 31 13.76 -2.20 -6.01
CA HIS A 31 13.28 -3.56 -5.91
C HIS A 31 14.37 -4.39 -5.25
N ILE A 32 14.03 -5.04 -4.15
CA ILE A 32 14.98 -5.79 -3.33
C ILE A 32 14.63 -7.27 -3.42
N GLU A 33 15.65 -8.09 -3.69
CA GLU A 33 15.52 -9.54 -3.68
C GLU A 33 16.53 -10.11 -2.71
N ALA A 34 16.08 -11.04 -1.87
CA ALA A 34 16.93 -11.70 -0.90
C ALA A 34 16.54 -13.17 -0.83
N ALA A 35 17.55 -14.04 -0.81
CA ALA A 35 17.32 -15.45 -0.58
C ALA A 35 16.93 -15.67 0.87
N SER A 36 15.98 -16.59 1.10
CA SER A 36 15.63 -16.97 2.46
C SER A 36 16.79 -17.76 3.09
N ASP A 37 16.81 -17.81 4.43
CA ASP A 37 17.83 -18.56 5.17
C ASP A 37 17.84 -20.05 4.81
N GLU A 38 16.74 -20.55 4.31
CA GLU A 38 16.62 -21.94 3.90
C GLU A 38 17.09 -22.17 2.46
N GLY A 39 17.47 -21.10 1.76
CA GLY A 39 18.07 -21.20 0.43
C GLY A 39 17.14 -21.59 -0.70
N SER A 40 15.88 -21.85 -0.42
CA SER A 40 14.93 -22.35 -1.42
C SER A 40 13.91 -21.31 -1.87
N THR A 41 13.84 -20.15 -1.23
CA THR A 41 12.84 -19.13 -1.51
C THR A 41 13.47 -17.77 -1.66
N THR A 42 13.18 -17.09 -2.75
CA THR A 42 13.57 -15.71 -2.93
C THR A 42 12.46 -14.81 -2.42
N VAL A 43 12.82 -13.88 -1.56
CA VAL A 43 11.92 -12.86 -1.05
C VAL A 43 12.16 -11.61 -1.88
N ALA A 44 11.09 -11.06 -2.45
CA ALA A 44 11.19 -9.86 -3.25
C ALA A 44 10.18 -8.83 -2.73
N PHE A 45 10.60 -7.58 -2.66
CA PHE A 45 9.72 -6.48 -2.29
C PHE A 45 10.26 -5.17 -2.82
N ASP A 46 9.37 -4.20 -2.97
CA ASP A 46 9.76 -2.85 -3.34
C ASP A 46 9.93 -2.02 -2.08
N PHE A 47 10.93 -1.17 -2.08
CA PHE A 47 11.23 -0.31 -0.96
C PHE A 47 11.34 1.14 -1.41
N GLY A 48 10.62 2.02 -0.73
CA GLY A 48 10.70 3.46 -0.94
C GLY A 48 10.80 4.19 0.37
N ARG A 49 11.30 5.41 0.30
CA ARG A 49 11.43 6.28 1.46
C ARG A 49 11.19 7.71 1.04
N LEU A 50 10.42 8.43 1.83
CA LEU A 50 10.21 9.86 1.60
C LEU A 50 9.86 10.55 2.91
N GLN A 51 9.93 11.86 2.89
CA GLN A 51 9.59 12.70 4.03
C GLN A 51 8.17 13.22 3.83
N VAL A 52 7.31 13.02 4.83
CA VAL A 52 5.94 13.53 4.81
C VAL A 52 5.66 14.13 6.17
N ARG A 53 5.34 15.43 6.22
CA ARG A 53 4.95 16.13 7.47
C ARG A 53 5.92 15.89 8.63
N ASP A 54 7.18 16.06 8.47
CA ASP A 54 8.19 15.84 9.51
C ASP A 54 8.34 14.36 9.92
N GLN A 55 7.72 13.45 9.18
CA GLN A 55 7.85 12.02 9.40
C GLN A 55 8.68 11.41 8.28
N ALA A 56 9.61 10.54 8.64
CA ALA A 56 10.27 9.68 7.65
C ALA A 56 9.34 8.50 7.38
N VAL A 57 8.88 8.37 6.15
CA VAL A 57 7.95 7.32 5.77
C VAL A 57 8.71 6.25 4.98
N TYR A 58 8.65 5.03 5.46
CA TYR A 58 9.24 3.87 4.81
C TYR A 58 8.13 3.03 4.21
N LEU A 59 8.21 2.83 2.89
CA LEU A 59 7.21 2.09 2.13
C LEU A 59 7.76 0.73 1.74
N PHE A 60 6.98 -0.31 2.01
CA PHE A 60 7.33 -1.67 1.64
C PHE A 60 6.22 -2.23 0.79
N GLY A 61 6.51 -2.52 -0.48
CA GLY A 61 5.54 -3.08 -1.39
C GLY A 61 5.78 -4.57 -1.58
N THR A 62 4.76 -5.37 -1.34
CA THR A 62 4.85 -6.80 -1.51
C THR A 62 4.62 -7.17 -2.97
N PRO A 63 5.19 -8.28 -3.47
CA PRO A 63 4.93 -8.72 -4.84
C PRO A 63 3.49 -9.19 -5.01
N GLY A 64 3.03 -9.22 -6.26
CA GLY A 64 1.64 -9.49 -6.56
C GLY A 64 1.11 -10.86 -6.19
N GLN A 65 2.00 -11.83 -5.97
CA GLN A 65 1.62 -13.16 -5.50
C GLN A 65 2.00 -13.31 -4.03
N GLU A 66 1.43 -12.49 -3.22
CA GLU A 66 1.75 -12.44 -1.81
C GLU A 66 1.26 -13.66 -1.08
N ARG A 67 2.15 -14.27 -0.32
CA ARG A 67 1.73 -15.21 0.69
C ARG A 67 1.45 -14.39 1.94
N PHE A 68 0.23 -14.35 2.35
CA PHE A 68 -0.17 -13.55 3.50
C PHE A 68 0.60 -13.92 4.75
N GLU A 69 0.95 -15.21 4.91
CA GLU A 69 1.76 -15.64 6.05
C GLU A 69 3.11 -14.97 6.10
N PHE A 70 3.77 -14.82 4.95
CA PHE A 70 5.03 -14.09 4.85
C PHE A 70 4.88 -12.65 5.32
N VAL A 71 3.84 -11.98 4.86
CA VAL A 71 3.52 -10.61 5.28
C VAL A 71 3.31 -10.55 6.77
N ARG A 72 2.53 -11.49 7.32
CA ARG A 72 2.24 -11.51 8.76
C ARG A 72 3.50 -11.68 9.59
N GLN A 73 4.39 -12.57 9.19
CA GLN A 73 5.60 -12.85 9.96
C GLN A 73 6.64 -11.75 9.89
N ILE A 74 6.83 -11.15 8.73
CA ILE A 74 7.91 -10.20 8.50
C ILE A 74 7.46 -8.75 8.65
N LEU A 75 6.29 -8.41 8.17
CA LEU A 75 5.84 -7.03 8.08
C LEU A 75 4.91 -6.61 9.21
N SER A 76 4.27 -7.53 9.91
CA SER A 76 3.34 -7.18 10.98
C SER A 76 4.03 -6.53 12.17
N ARG A 77 5.31 -6.79 12.36
CA ARG A 77 6.06 -6.19 13.45
C ARG A 77 6.46 -4.76 13.09
N GLY A 78 5.93 -3.80 13.85
CA GLY A 78 6.29 -2.40 13.66
C GLY A 78 5.62 -1.73 12.47
N MET A 79 4.65 -2.37 11.84
CA MET A 79 3.86 -1.73 10.79
C MET A 79 2.92 -0.71 11.42
N ASP A 80 3.08 0.55 11.02
CA ASP A 80 2.25 1.64 11.55
C ASP A 80 0.95 1.79 10.78
N GLY A 81 0.95 1.39 9.53
CA GLY A 81 -0.24 1.48 8.69
C GLY A 81 -0.09 0.62 7.44
N ALA A 82 -1.20 0.37 6.79
CA ALA A 82 -1.26 -0.40 5.56
C ALA A 82 -2.05 0.35 4.50
N ILE A 83 -1.56 0.29 3.27
CA ILE A 83 -2.25 0.81 2.10
C ILE A 83 -2.61 -0.38 1.24
N ILE A 84 -3.88 -0.49 0.84
CA ILE A 84 -4.30 -1.48 -0.14
C ILE A 84 -4.57 -0.76 -1.45
N VAL A 85 -3.82 -1.13 -2.49
CA VAL A 85 -4.02 -0.57 -3.83
C VAL A 85 -5.02 -1.44 -4.57
N VAL A 86 -6.05 -0.81 -5.11
CA VAL A 86 -7.13 -1.49 -5.84
C VAL A 86 -7.19 -0.93 -7.25
N ASP A 87 -7.28 -1.81 -8.23
CA ASP A 87 -7.47 -1.40 -9.63
C ASP A 87 -8.89 -0.89 -9.80
N ALA A 88 -9.05 0.42 -10.03
CA ALA A 88 -10.37 1.03 -10.15
C ALA A 88 -11.12 0.63 -11.41
N THR A 89 -10.44 -0.01 -12.36
CA THR A 89 -11.10 -0.52 -13.58
C THR A 89 -11.72 -1.89 -13.37
N THR A 90 -11.27 -2.63 -12.37
CA THR A 90 -11.79 -3.98 -12.07
C THR A 90 -12.52 -4.08 -10.74
N GLY A 91 -12.22 -3.19 -9.80
CA GLY A 91 -12.89 -3.16 -8.50
C GLY A 91 -12.25 -4.08 -7.46
N VAL A 92 -13.00 -4.31 -6.39
CA VAL A 92 -12.53 -5.15 -5.28
C VAL A 92 -12.62 -6.61 -5.71
N ASP A 93 -11.47 -7.26 -5.84
CA ASP A 93 -11.40 -8.67 -6.20
C ASP A 93 -11.26 -9.54 -4.93
N PRO A 94 -11.31 -10.90 -5.07
CA PRO A 94 -11.21 -11.79 -3.92
C PRO A 94 -9.92 -11.60 -3.11
N MET A 95 -8.79 -11.36 -3.78
CA MET A 95 -7.52 -11.13 -3.09
C MET A 95 -7.57 -9.86 -2.25
N THR A 96 -8.13 -8.78 -2.80
CA THR A 96 -8.30 -7.52 -2.08
C THR A 96 -9.17 -7.71 -0.86
N ARG A 97 -10.27 -8.44 -1.00
CA ARG A 97 -11.16 -8.73 0.14
C ARG A 97 -10.44 -9.54 1.20
N HIS A 98 -9.68 -10.53 0.79
CA HIS A 98 -8.91 -11.36 1.71
C HIS A 98 -7.87 -10.52 2.49
N LEU A 99 -7.12 -9.68 1.78
CA LEU A 99 -6.15 -8.79 2.42
C LEU A 99 -6.82 -7.84 3.40
N TYR A 100 -7.94 -7.27 3.00
CA TYR A 100 -8.70 -6.36 3.85
C TYR A 100 -9.13 -7.05 5.14
N ASP A 101 -9.75 -8.22 5.03
CA ASP A 101 -10.24 -8.95 6.20
C ASP A 101 -9.10 -9.30 7.16
N GLN A 102 -7.97 -9.71 6.63
CA GLN A 102 -6.81 -10.07 7.45
C GLN A 102 -6.20 -8.85 8.15
N LEU A 103 -6.03 -7.75 7.44
CA LEU A 103 -5.46 -6.54 8.02
C LEU A 103 -6.40 -5.91 9.03
N LYS A 104 -7.70 -5.97 8.78
CA LYS A 104 -8.71 -5.48 9.72
C LYS A 104 -8.68 -6.29 11.01
N ALA A 105 -8.51 -7.60 10.91
CA ALA A 105 -8.39 -8.47 12.08
C ALA A 105 -7.14 -8.17 12.90
N LEU A 106 -6.08 -7.69 12.28
CA LEU A 106 -4.87 -7.27 12.98
C LEU A 106 -4.98 -5.90 13.65
N GLY A 107 -6.05 -5.15 13.36
CA GLY A 107 -6.24 -3.83 13.93
C GLY A 107 -5.33 -2.76 13.35
N VAL A 108 -4.78 -2.97 12.18
CA VAL A 108 -3.85 -2.04 11.53
C VAL A 108 -4.65 -0.89 10.90
N PRO A 109 -4.21 0.37 11.09
CA PRO A 109 -4.80 1.48 10.35
C PRO A 109 -4.68 1.25 8.84
N LEU A 110 -5.76 1.46 8.10
CA LEU A 110 -5.85 1.16 6.69
C LEU A 110 -6.25 2.37 5.87
N ALA A 111 -5.72 2.45 4.66
CA ALA A 111 -6.25 3.32 3.63
C ALA A 111 -6.25 2.55 2.31
N PHE A 112 -7.26 2.80 1.49
CA PHE A 112 -7.36 2.23 0.15
C PHE A 112 -6.99 3.30 -0.86
N MET A 113 -6.22 2.90 -1.87
CA MET A 113 -5.94 3.76 -3.00
C MET A 113 -6.52 3.13 -4.26
N ALA A 114 -7.55 3.76 -4.79
CA ALA A 114 -8.19 3.33 -6.03
C ALA A 114 -7.35 3.84 -7.19
N ASN A 115 -6.56 2.96 -7.76
CA ASN A 115 -5.57 3.30 -8.76
C ASN A 115 -6.13 3.18 -10.18
N LYS A 116 -5.39 3.72 -11.13
CA LYS A 116 -5.70 3.73 -12.56
C LYS A 116 -6.90 4.62 -12.90
N CYS A 117 -7.08 5.69 -12.12
CA CYS A 117 -8.17 6.62 -12.35
C CYS A 117 -7.98 7.45 -13.62
N ASP A 118 -6.81 7.39 -14.25
CA ASP A 118 -6.55 7.97 -15.57
C ASP A 118 -7.08 7.09 -16.71
N CYS A 119 -7.46 5.84 -16.40
CA CYS A 119 -7.94 4.91 -17.43
C CYS A 119 -9.45 5.04 -17.65
N PRO A 120 -9.91 4.90 -18.90
CA PRO A 120 -11.34 4.76 -19.15
C PRO A 120 -11.89 3.54 -18.42
N GLY A 121 -13.07 3.66 -17.83
CA GLY A 121 -13.67 2.57 -17.09
C GLY A 121 -13.30 2.53 -15.62
N ALA A 122 -12.45 3.42 -15.13
CA ALA A 122 -12.18 3.52 -13.70
C ALA A 122 -13.42 4.03 -12.96
N VAL A 123 -13.82 3.31 -11.91
CA VAL A 123 -15.00 3.67 -11.12
C VAL A 123 -14.65 3.60 -9.64
N PRO A 124 -13.94 4.61 -9.10
CA PRO A 124 -13.55 4.59 -7.67
C PRO A 124 -14.75 4.58 -6.73
N GLU A 125 -15.88 5.12 -7.14
CA GLU A 125 -17.09 5.10 -6.31
C GLU A 125 -17.63 3.70 -6.07
N ALA A 126 -17.42 2.78 -7.02
CA ALA A 126 -17.81 1.39 -6.81
C ALA A 126 -16.98 0.75 -5.67
N ILE A 127 -15.72 1.11 -5.58
CA ILE A 127 -14.85 0.63 -4.50
C ILE A 127 -15.34 1.17 -3.16
N ARG A 128 -15.70 2.45 -3.10
CA ARG A 128 -16.24 3.03 -1.86
C ARG A 128 -17.51 2.35 -1.40
N ARG A 129 -18.38 1.98 -2.33
CA ARG A 129 -19.63 1.29 -1.99
C ARG A 129 -19.40 -0.10 -1.43
N GLU A 130 -18.34 -0.78 -1.90
CA GLU A 130 -18.00 -2.12 -1.40
C GLU A 130 -17.25 -2.11 -0.08
N LEU A 131 -16.69 -0.94 0.31
CA LEU A 131 -15.88 -0.79 1.51
C LEU A 131 -16.44 0.35 2.37
N PRO A 132 -17.68 0.23 2.85
CA PRO A 132 -18.30 1.30 3.62
C PRO A 132 -17.52 1.56 4.91
N GLY A 133 -17.36 2.84 5.23
CA GLY A 133 -16.61 3.25 6.43
C GLY A 133 -15.10 3.30 6.26
N GLU A 134 -14.57 2.85 5.12
CA GLU A 134 -13.14 2.93 4.86
C GLU A 134 -12.79 4.17 4.03
N THR A 135 -11.55 4.62 4.19
CA THR A 135 -11.04 5.75 3.41
C THR A 135 -10.52 5.24 2.07
N VAL A 136 -11.05 5.78 0.98
CA VAL A 136 -10.66 5.41 -0.38
C VAL A 136 -10.23 6.67 -1.13
N HIS A 137 -8.98 6.70 -1.57
CA HIS A 137 -8.42 7.81 -2.33
C HIS A 137 -8.32 7.44 -3.81
N PRO A 138 -8.94 8.22 -4.71
CA PRO A 138 -8.74 7.99 -6.15
C PRO A 138 -7.37 8.52 -6.55
N ILE A 139 -6.57 7.70 -7.22
CA ILE A 139 -5.23 8.07 -7.64
C ILE A 139 -4.92 7.56 -9.04
N SER A 140 -3.85 8.08 -9.62
CA SER A 140 -3.19 7.49 -10.77
C SER A 140 -1.70 7.44 -10.48
N ALA A 141 -1.19 6.26 -10.18
CA ALA A 141 0.25 6.08 -9.94
C ALA A 141 1.06 6.38 -11.20
N ARG A 142 0.50 6.06 -12.36
CA ARG A 142 1.15 6.29 -13.65
C ARG A 142 1.37 7.77 -13.94
N SER A 143 0.34 8.61 -13.73
CA SER A 143 0.44 10.05 -13.99
C SER A 143 0.92 10.83 -12.77
N GLY A 144 0.91 10.22 -11.59
CA GLY A 144 1.24 10.90 -10.34
C GLY A 144 0.06 11.63 -9.72
N GLU A 145 -1.11 11.58 -10.33
CA GLU A 145 -2.27 12.33 -9.86
C GLU A 145 -2.72 11.86 -8.49
N ASN A 146 -2.77 12.78 -7.55
CA ASN A 146 -3.28 12.61 -6.18
C ASN A 146 -2.47 11.64 -5.30
N VAL A 147 -1.34 11.11 -5.78
CA VAL A 147 -0.60 10.10 -4.97
C VAL A 147 0.02 10.73 -3.72
N HIS A 148 0.63 11.90 -3.83
CA HIS A 148 1.24 12.55 -2.67
C HIS A 148 0.17 13.07 -1.70
N ALA A 149 -0.92 13.63 -2.21
CA ALA A 149 -2.00 14.12 -1.37
C ALA A 149 -2.66 12.98 -0.59
N ALA A 150 -2.86 11.83 -1.23
CA ALA A 150 -3.43 10.66 -0.59
C ALA A 150 -2.53 10.13 0.53
N LEU A 151 -1.23 10.03 0.26
CA LEU A 151 -0.29 9.60 1.29
C LEU A 151 -0.22 10.60 2.44
N ASP A 152 -0.18 11.89 2.14
CA ASP A 152 -0.16 12.92 3.17
C ASP A 152 -1.38 12.82 4.09
N ALA A 153 -2.55 12.63 3.53
CA ALA A 153 -3.78 12.47 4.30
C ALA A 153 -3.70 11.25 5.22
N PHE A 154 -3.18 10.13 4.71
CA PHE A 154 -3.04 8.92 5.51
C PHE A 154 -2.02 9.11 6.63
N VAL A 155 -0.87 9.69 6.33
CA VAL A 155 0.17 9.98 7.33
C VAL A 155 -0.39 10.89 8.42
N ALA A 156 -1.21 11.86 8.07
CA ALA A 156 -1.84 12.74 9.06
C ALA A 156 -2.71 11.95 10.06
N THR A 157 -3.44 10.94 9.58
CA THR A 157 -4.23 10.09 10.49
C THR A 157 -3.35 9.24 11.39
N LEU A 158 -2.21 8.76 10.90
CA LEU A 158 -1.28 7.96 11.68
C LEU A 158 -0.58 8.81 12.75
N ALA A 159 -0.21 10.02 12.40
CA ALA A 159 0.49 10.93 13.30
C ALA A 159 -0.41 11.44 14.43
N ALA A 160 -1.72 11.41 14.24
CA ALA A 160 -2.69 11.86 15.25
C ALA A 160 -2.99 10.80 16.32
N ARG A 161 -2.43 9.62 16.19
CA ARG A 161 -2.73 8.50 17.11
C ARG A 161 -1.81 8.46 18.32
#